data_8de6436daf3649f66a7add5003905a22
#
_entry.id   8de6436daf3649f66a7add5003905a22
#
_cell.length_a   1.000
_cell.length_b   1.000
_cell.length_c   1.000
_cell.angle_alpha   90.00
_cell.angle_beta   90.00
_cell.angle_gamma   90.00
#
_symmetry.space_group_name_H-M   'P 1'
#
loop_
_entity.id
_entity.type
_entity.pdbx_description
1 polymer ?
#
loop_
_entity_poly.entity_id
_entity_poly.type
_entity_poly.pdbx_seq_one_letter_code
_entity_poly.pdbx_strand_id
1 'polypeptide(L)'
;MRLDVLEADTLVRVGWVDVWVSLYWDSPYYSEGGFTLEVRPTTENLQLLTEGRWLVRSDETPRIPMRICARANQNEDANLVLSGYPATWILTKRVSAAPIKGQNAEAAMRSLVAAAKPWPRLELGTAYGFDTTFDKQTSGGTVFAYCQTIGQACDLGFRIVLDGTGADKRLLFECFRPTFDPNNRYSPKWGNLLNAGWSFADTDYANVALVQGAGEGSQRATCWVGDVDSTGADRREIYIDARDIQPDEEKGETTASQSYLAKLADRGGQKLLAQLRTGSIEFDVDDDTLAVGDVLRVSLPQLGYTAMVRVADIITESQSSGTTRTIRLGTPSWHKT
;
A
#
# COMPACT_ATOMS: atom_id res chain seq x y z
N MET A 1 23.87 -9.22 -4.66
CA MET A 1 23.10 -7.96 -4.69
C MET A 1 24.04 -6.77 -4.83
N ARG A 2 23.65 -5.73 -5.55
CA ARG A 2 24.36 -4.46 -5.71
C ARG A 2 23.34 -3.33 -5.79
N LEU A 3 23.65 -2.17 -5.26
CA LEU A 3 22.83 -0.96 -5.36
C LEU A 3 23.45 -0.01 -6.39
N ASP A 4 22.81 0.17 -7.53
CA ASP A 4 23.16 1.20 -8.49
C ASP A 4 22.72 2.57 -7.95
N VAL A 5 23.59 3.58 -8.03
CA VAL A 5 23.31 4.96 -7.60
C VAL A 5 23.06 5.80 -8.85
N LEU A 6 21.88 6.43 -8.92
CA LEU A 6 21.51 7.25 -10.06
C LEU A 6 21.38 8.71 -9.64
N GLU A 7 21.71 9.60 -10.57
CA GLU A 7 21.51 11.04 -10.42
C GLU A 7 20.01 11.37 -10.34
N ALA A 8 19.69 12.40 -9.54
CA ALA A 8 18.30 12.74 -9.22
C ALA A 8 17.42 12.98 -10.45
N ASP A 9 17.85 13.86 -11.35
CA ASP A 9 17.02 14.36 -12.45
C ASP A 9 17.28 13.62 -13.77
N THR A 10 18.50 13.18 -13.99
CA THR A 10 18.90 12.54 -15.25
C THR A 10 18.73 11.04 -15.24
N LEU A 11 18.66 10.42 -14.06
CA LEU A 11 18.65 8.96 -13.83
C LEU A 11 19.91 8.27 -14.39
N VAL A 12 20.95 9.02 -14.71
CA VAL A 12 22.23 8.47 -15.12
C VAL A 12 22.89 7.81 -13.93
N ARG A 13 23.44 6.62 -14.13
CA ARG A 13 24.20 5.93 -13.08
C ARG A 13 25.53 6.65 -12.83
N VAL A 14 25.73 7.08 -11.60
CA VAL A 14 26.95 7.78 -11.16
C VAL A 14 27.90 6.87 -10.37
N GLY A 15 27.44 5.69 -9.98
CA GLY A 15 28.24 4.70 -9.26
C GLY A 15 27.38 3.54 -8.78
N TRP A 16 27.94 2.75 -7.90
CA TRP A 16 27.23 1.65 -7.22
C TRP A 16 27.84 1.40 -5.84
N VAL A 17 27.07 0.74 -4.98
CA VAL A 17 27.51 0.21 -3.69
C VAL A 17 27.23 -1.29 -3.67
N ASP A 18 28.22 -2.07 -3.31
CA ASP A 18 28.14 -3.53 -3.18
C ASP A 18 28.67 -4.04 -1.82
N VAL A 19 29.17 -3.12 -1.01
CA VAL A 19 29.64 -3.38 0.37
C VAL A 19 28.96 -2.44 1.34
N TRP A 20 28.26 -2.98 2.31
CA TRP A 20 27.60 -2.25 3.39
C TRP A 20 27.75 -2.96 4.73
N VAL A 21 27.47 -2.26 5.80
CA VAL A 21 27.36 -2.81 7.16
C VAL A 21 26.00 -3.49 7.33
N SER A 22 24.95 -2.75 7.00
CA SER A 22 23.58 -3.26 6.98
C SER A 22 22.75 -2.59 5.90
N LEU A 23 21.81 -3.34 5.35
CA LEU A 23 20.77 -2.87 4.43
C LEU A 23 19.44 -3.46 4.87
N TYR A 24 18.49 -2.57 5.10
CA TYR A 24 17.06 -2.88 5.22
C TYR A 24 16.36 -2.30 4.01
N TRP A 25 15.58 -3.11 3.30
CA TRP A 25 14.87 -2.71 2.08
C TRP A 25 13.46 -3.26 2.10
N ASP A 26 12.47 -2.37 2.21
CA ASP A 26 11.07 -2.70 2.32
C ASP A 26 10.31 -2.30 1.06
N SER A 27 9.72 -3.28 0.39
CA SER A 27 8.92 -3.13 -0.82
C SER A 27 7.46 -3.49 -0.51
N PRO A 28 6.62 -2.52 -0.12
CA PRO A 28 5.24 -2.77 0.26
C PRO A 28 4.28 -2.72 -0.92
N TYR A 29 3.08 -3.29 -0.72
CA TYR A 29 1.99 -3.24 -1.70
C TYR A 29 1.19 -1.93 -1.64
N TYR A 30 0.76 -1.52 -0.46
CA TYR A 30 -0.07 -0.32 -0.26
C TYR A 30 0.54 0.75 0.65
N SER A 31 1.59 0.44 1.38
CA SER A 31 2.24 1.40 2.26
C SER A 31 3.35 2.19 1.55
N GLU A 32 3.96 3.12 2.25
CA GLU A 32 5.01 3.94 1.64
C GLU A 32 6.32 3.16 1.46
N GLY A 33 6.60 2.18 2.33
CA GLY A 33 7.85 1.44 2.34
C GLY A 33 9.07 2.29 2.63
N GLY A 34 10.26 1.72 2.42
CA GLY A 34 11.48 2.48 2.58
C GLY A 34 12.74 1.63 2.66
N PHE A 35 13.86 2.31 2.87
CA PHE A 35 15.13 1.63 3.11
C PHE A 35 15.92 2.33 4.21
N THR A 36 16.79 1.56 4.84
CA THR A 36 17.89 2.05 5.66
C THR A 36 19.16 1.34 5.19
N LEU A 37 20.17 2.13 4.85
CA LEU A 37 21.49 1.66 4.41
C LEU A 37 22.56 2.22 5.33
N GLU A 38 23.37 1.34 5.87
CA GLU A 38 24.50 1.69 6.71
C GLU A 38 25.81 1.31 6.00
N VAL A 39 26.66 2.28 5.75
CA VAL A 39 27.96 2.09 5.06
C VAL A 39 29.08 2.76 5.82
N ARG A 40 30.31 2.33 5.58
CA ARG A 40 31.49 3.04 6.10
C ARG A 40 31.58 4.44 5.48
N PRO A 41 31.96 5.50 6.24
CA PRO A 41 32.03 6.88 5.76
C PRO A 41 33.32 7.13 4.97
N THR A 42 33.56 6.36 3.92
CA THR A 42 34.68 6.60 3.00
C THR A 42 34.43 7.86 2.17
N THR A 43 35.49 8.51 1.69
CA THR A 43 35.36 9.68 0.80
C THR A 43 34.45 9.37 -0.40
N GLU A 44 34.58 8.18 -0.96
CA GLU A 44 33.76 7.74 -2.09
C GLU A 44 32.27 7.64 -1.70
N ASN A 45 31.95 6.97 -0.58
CA ASN A 45 30.55 6.86 -0.11
C ASN A 45 29.95 8.22 0.24
N LEU A 46 30.73 9.11 0.87
CA LEU A 46 30.29 10.46 1.21
C LEU A 46 29.95 11.31 -0.02
N GLN A 47 30.68 11.12 -1.13
CA GLN A 47 30.45 11.82 -2.40
C GLN A 47 29.36 11.14 -3.23
N LEU A 48 29.29 9.80 -3.18
CA LEU A 48 28.37 9.03 -3.99
C LEU A 48 26.94 9.03 -3.41
N LEU A 49 26.80 8.91 -2.10
CA LEU A 49 25.51 8.72 -1.42
C LEU A 49 24.97 10.04 -0.87
N THR A 50 24.55 10.92 -1.76
CA THR A 50 23.99 12.23 -1.40
C THR A 50 22.47 12.23 -1.46
N GLU A 51 21.85 13.12 -0.67
CA GLU A 51 20.40 13.28 -0.66
C GLU A 51 19.90 13.62 -2.07
N GLY A 52 18.74 13.07 -2.41
CA GLY A 52 18.13 13.26 -3.71
C GLY A 52 18.47 12.22 -4.75
N ARG A 53 19.59 11.53 -4.64
CA ARG A 53 19.92 10.41 -5.53
C ARG A 53 19.02 9.21 -5.33
N TRP A 54 18.99 8.35 -6.34
CA TRP A 54 18.22 7.14 -6.32
C TRP A 54 19.12 5.93 -6.11
N LEU A 55 18.66 5.00 -5.29
CA LEU A 55 19.23 3.67 -5.15
C LEU A 55 18.34 2.67 -5.88
N VAL A 56 18.95 1.77 -6.64
CA VAL A 56 18.23 0.72 -7.38
C VAL A 56 18.93 -0.61 -7.18
N ARG A 57 18.21 -1.59 -6.70
CA ARG A 57 18.73 -2.96 -6.56
C ARG A 57 18.95 -3.60 -7.91
N SER A 58 20.07 -4.29 -8.09
CA SER A 58 20.41 -4.98 -9.35
C SER A 58 19.72 -6.32 -9.52
N ASP A 59 19.21 -6.89 -8.43
CA ASP A 59 18.56 -8.21 -8.34
C ASP A 59 17.03 -8.13 -8.22
N GLU A 60 16.46 -6.93 -8.29
CA GLU A 60 15.02 -6.72 -8.18
C GLU A 60 14.36 -6.56 -9.55
N THR A 61 13.23 -7.25 -9.73
CA THR A 61 12.39 -7.13 -10.93
C THR A 61 10.92 -7.09 -10.49
N PRO A 62 10.18 -6.02 -10.85
CA PRO A 62 10.63 -4.83 -11.54
C PRO A 62 11.55 -3.96 -10.68
N ARG A 63 12.41 -3.17 -11.29
CA ARG A 63 13.35 -2.28 -10.58
C ARG A 63 12.61 -1.10 -9.97
N ILE A 64 12.53 -1.07 -8.65
CA ILE A 64 11.90 0.03 -7.91
C ILE A 64 12.99 0.96 -7.35
N PRO A 65 13.11 2.20 -7.86
CA PRO A 65 14.10 3.13 -7.34
C PRO A 65 13.66 3.68 -5.99
N MET A 66 14.59 3.76 -5.06
CA MET A 66 14.39 4.40 -3.75
C MET A 66 15.22 5.68 -3.66
N ARG A 67 14.58 6.77 -3.24
CA ARG A 67 15.20 8.07 -3.10
C ARG A 67 15.90 8.18 -1.76
N ILE A 68 17.15 8.64 -1.74
CA ILE A 68 17.84 9.04 -0.52
C ILE A 68 17.21 10.34 -0.02
N CYS A 69 16.55 10.29 1.13
CA CYS A 69 15.84 11.43 1.72
C CYS A 69 16.54 11.99 2.95
N ALA A 70 17.29 11.15 3.65
CA ALA A 70 18.06 11.57 4.82
C ALA A 70 19.39 10.83 4.87
N ARG A 71 20.36 11.49 5.48
CA ARG A 71 21.70 10.99 5.67
C ARG A 71 22.24 11.52 7.01
N ALA A 72 22.78 10.65 7.82
CA ALA A 72 23.32 10.99 9.14
C ALA A 72 24.63 10.27 9.40
N ASN A 73 25.53 10.95 10.09
CA ASN A 73 26.72 10.39 10.70
C ASN A 73 26.84 11.00 12.10
N GLN A 74 26.91 10.19 13.13
CA GLN A 74 26.88 10.68 14.52
C GLN A 74 28.22 11.23 14.99
N ASN A 75 29.34 10.72 14.45
CA ASN A 75 30.71 11.16 14.70
C ASN A 75 31.63 10.65 13.59
N GLU A 76 32.86 11.10 13.55
CA GLU A 76 33.81 10.76 12.47
C GLU A 76 34.09 9.26 12.31
N ASP A 77 33.99 8.50 13.40
CA ASP A 77 34.22 7.05 13.41
C ASP A 77 32.91 6.24 13.20
N ALA A 78 31.74 6.91 13.24
CA ALA A 78 30.47 6.23 13.07
C ALA A 78 30.19 5.93 11.58
N ASN A 79 29.39 4.90 11.34
CA ASN A 79 28.91 4.60 9.99
C ASN A 79 28.00 5.71 9.46
N LEU A 80 28.02 5.87 8.15
CA LEU A 80 27.06 6.72 7.45
C LEU A 80 25.75 5.95 7.31
N VAL A 81 24.67 6.49 7.88
CA VAL A 81 23.33 5.95 7.82
C VAL A 81 22.49 6.76 6.85
N LEU A 82 21.91 6.08 5.87
CA LEU A 82 21.02 6.68 4.88
C LEU A 82 19.64 6.08 5.02
N SER A 83 18.62 6.89 4.79
CA SER A 83 17.25 6.41 4.71
C SER A 83 16.47 7.12 3.61
N GLY A 84 15.41 6.47 3.16
CA GLY A 84 14.58 7.03 2.11
C GLY A 84 13.40 6.14 1.75
N TYR A 85 12.77 6.48 0.64
CA TYR A 85 11.48 5.93 0.25
C TYR A 85 11.45 5.53 -1.22
N PRO A 86 10.57 4.59 -1.61
CA PRO A 86 10.32 4.27 -3.01
C PRO A 86 9.92 5.50 -3.83
N ALA A 87 10.08 5.44 -5.14
CA ALA A 87 9.73 6.54 -6.04
C ALA A 87 8.27 7.01 -5.91
N THR A 88 7.37 6.15 -5.43
CA THR A 88 5.98 6.49 -5.09
C THR A 88 5.87 7.58 -4.02
N TRP A 89 6.90 7.77 -3.18
CA TRP A 89 6.99 8.89 -2.24
C TRP A 89 6.79 10.25 -2.91
N ILE A 90 7.16 10.42 -4.19
CA ILE A 90 6.91 11.64 -4.95
C ILE A 90 5.43 12.02 -4.89
N LEU A 91 4.55 11.03 -4.92
CA LEU A 91 3.10 11.23 -4.90
C LEU A 91 2.57 11.66 -3.53
N THR A 92 3.32 11.42 -2.45
CA THR A 92 2.99 11.93 -1.10
C THR A 92 3.22 13.44 -0.97
N LYS A 93 4.02 14.02 -1.88
CA LYS A 93 4.36 15.46 -1.93
C LYS A 93 3.53 16.21 -2.97
N ARG A 94 2.47 15.59 -3.48
CA ARG A 94 1.53 16.20 -4.42
C ARG A 94 0.12 16.04 -3.88
N VAL A 95 -0.69 17.08 -4.04
CA VAL A 95 -2.07 17.12 -3.55
C VAL A 95 -3.04 17.22 -4.69
N SER A 96 -4.23 16.68 -4.50
CA SER A 96 -5.36 16.80 -5.41
C SER A 96 -6.65 17.00 -4.62
N ALA A 97 -7.59 17.71 -5.21
CA ALA A 97 -8.97 17.83 -4.74
C ALA A 97 -9.96 17.42 -5.85
N ALA A 98 -9.47 16.76 -6.90
CA ALA A 98 -10.30 16.36 -8.03
C ALA A 98 -11.30 15.27 -7.61
N PRO A 99 -12.60 15.44 -7.86
CA PRO A 99 -13.59 14.39 -7.62
C PRO A 99 -13.41 13.26 -8.64
N ILE A 100 -13.62 12.03 -8.19
CA ILE A 100 -13.62 10.85 -9.05
C ILE A 100 -15.05 10.33 -9.09
N LYS A 101 -15.68 10.37 -10.27
CA LYS A 101 -17.07 9.94 -10.45
C LYS A 101 -17.17 8.95 -11.60
N GLY A 102 -17.58 7.72 -11.33
CA GLY A 102 -17.84 6.68 -12.31
C GLY A 102 -16.67 6.42 -13.26
N GLN A 103 -15.45 6.68 -12.81
CA GLN A 103 -14.27 6.52 -13.65
C GLN A 103 -13.69 5.11 -13.48
N ASN A 104 -13.09 4.62 -14.55
CA ASN A 104 -12.22 3.45 -14.45
C ASN A 104 -11.09 3.73 -13.45
N ALA A 105 -10.87 2.82 -12.52
CA ALA A 105 -9.93 2.98 -11.41
C ALA A 105 -8.49 3.25 -11.89
N GLU A 106 -8.04 2.51 -12.89
CA GLU A 106 -6.72 2.73 -13.49
C GLU A 106 -6.63 4.11 -14.14
N ALA A 107 -7.63 4.48 -14.94
CA ALA A 107 -7.68 5.77 -15.60
C ALA A 107 -7.70 6.94 -14.60
N ALA A 108 -8.42 6.77 -13.47
CA ALA A 108 -8.45 7.75 -12.38
C ALA A 108 -7.08 7.95 -11.75
N MET A 109 -6.38 6.86 -11.36
CA MET A 109 -5.03 6.95 -10.81
C MET A 109 -4.05 7.61 -11.79
N ARG A 110 -4.07 7.19 -13.05
CA ARG A 110 -3.21 7.75 -14.10
C ARG A 110 -3.47 9.25 -14.32
N SER A 111 -4.72 9.66 -14.31
CA SER A 111 -5.11 11.07 -14.45
C SER A 111 -4.64 11.93 -13.27
N LEU A 112 -4.76 11.42 -12.05
CA LEU A 112 -4.26 12.07 -10.83
C LEU A 112 -2.74 12.28 -10.89
N VAL A 113 -2.00 11.25 -11.29
CA VAL A 113 -0.54 11.33 -11.41
C VAL A 113 -0.13 12.29 -12.53
N ALA A 114 -0.78 12.26 -13.71
CA ALA A 114 -0.49 13.15 -14.80
C ALA A 114 -0.76 14.63 -14.43
N ALA A 115 -1.89 14.91 -13.77
CA ALA A 115 -2.26 16.25 -13.35
C ALA A 115 -1.31 16.84 -12.30
N ALA A 116 -0.74 16.00 -11.46
CA ALA A 116 0.15 16.40 -10.37
C ALA A 116 1.55 16.85 -10.83
N LYS A 117 1.95 16.56 -12.08
CA LYS A 117 3.29 16.86 -12.65
C LYS A 117 4.42 16.49 -11.66
N PRO A 118 4.50 15.26 -11.24
CA PRO A 118 5.28 14.91 -10.06
C PRO A 118 6.80 14.99 -10.27
N TRP A 119 7.29 14.67 -11.46
CA TRP A 119 8.73 14.65 -11.76
C TRP A 119 9.00 14.77 -13.27
N PRO A 120 10.08 15.44 -13.72
CA PRO A 120 10.33 15.67 -15.16
C PRO A 120 10.46 14.40 -16.00
N ARG A 121 10.98 13.31 -15.42
CA ARG A 121 11.16 12.01 -16.09
C ARG A 121 10.16 10.94 -15.63
N LEU A 122 9.09 11.33 -14.95
CA LEU A 122 8.01 10.42 -14.62
C LEU A 122 6.97 10.44 -15.74
N GLU A 123 6.81 9.32 -16.37
CA GLU A 123 5.84 9.06 -17.43
C GLU A 123 4.79 8.04 -16.96
N LEU A 124 3.68 8.01 -17.68
CA LEU A 124 2.68 6.96 -17.48
C LEU A 124 3.08 5.73 -18.29
N GLY A 125 3.24 4.60 -17.64
CA GLY A 125 3.46 3.31 -18.29
C GLY A 125 2.27 2.85 -19.13
N THR A 126 2.26 1.61 -19.59
CA THR A 126 1.17 1.03 -20.37
C THR A 126 -0.13 1.01 -19.56
N ALA A 127 -1.24 1.38 -20.17
CA ALA A 127 -2.56 1.19 -19.60
C ALA A 127 -3.04 -0.23 -19.92
N TYR A 128 -3.46 -0.96 -18.88
CA TYR A 128 -3.94 -2.34 -19.03
C TYR A 128 -5.45 -2.41 -19.23
N GLY A 129 -6.18 -1.32 -18.95
CA GLY A 129 -7.62 -1.24 -19.19
C GLY A 129 -8.43 -2.07 -18.18
N PHE A 130 -8.00 -2.13 -16.92
CA PHE A 130 -8.77 -2.80 -15.89
C PHE A 130 -10.17 -2.21 -15.79
N ASP A 131 -11.18 -3.06 -15.77
CA ASP A 131 -12.61 -2.72 -15.91
C ASP A 131 -13.30 -2.23 -14.62
N THR A 132 -12.58 -2.21 -13.50
CA THR A 132 -13.14 -1.79 -12.20
C THR A 132 -13.39 -0.29 -12.17
N THR A 133 -14.59 0.11 -11.79
CA THR A 133 -14.97 1.51 -11.62
C THR A 133 -14.89 1.95 -10.17
N PHE A 134 -14.65 3.23 -9.96
CA PHE A 134 -14.51 3.82 -8.65
C PHE A 134 -15.20 5.19 -8.58
N ASP A 135 -15.95 5.40 -7.50
CA ASP A 135 -16.59 6.67 -7.16
C ASP A 135 -16.07 7.16 -5.81
N LYS A 136 -15.56 8.37 -5.77
CA LYS A 136 -15.21 9.04 -4.53
C LYS A 136 -15.41 10.54 -4.64
N GLN A 137 -16.22 11.07 -3.75
CA GLN A 137 -16.23 12.49 -3.47
C GLN A 137 -15.00 12.80 -2.60
N THR A 138 -14.16 13.71 -3.02
CA THR A 138 -12.88 13.96 -2.37
C THR A 138 -12.93 15.21 -1.52
N SER A 139 -12.35 15.14 -0.34
CA SER A 139 -12.12 16.27 0.55
C SER A 139 -10.75 16.91 0.40
N GLY A 140 -9.99 16.49 -0.63
CA GLY A 140 -8.57 16.82 -0.80
C GLY A 140 -7.66 15.85 -0.07
N GLY A 141 -6.46 15.66 -0.63
CA GLY A 141 -5.46 14.76 -0.05
C GLY A 141 -4.25 14.59 -0.94
N THR A 142 -3.29 13.79 -0.52
CA THR A 142 -2.12 13.48 -1.35
C THR A 142 -2.50 12.56 -2.50
N VAL A 143 -1.82 12.68 -3.62
CA VAL A 143 -2.03 11.79 -4.78
C VAL A 143 -1.76 10.34 -4.40
N PHE A 144 -0.78 10.09 -3.53
CA PHE A 144 -0.50 8.77 -2.98
C PHE A 144 -1.72 8.19 -2.24
N ALA A 145 -2.30 8.95 -1.30
CA ALA A 145 -3.47 8.51 -0.53
C ALA A 145 -4.70 8.24 -1.41
N TYR A 146 -4.85 9.01 -2.52
CA TYR A 146 -5.87 8.72 -3.51
C TYR A 146 -5.62 7.39 -4.24
N CYS A 147 -4.40 7.19 -4.76
CA CYS A 147 -4.03 5.94 -5.40
C CYS A 147 -4.19 4.74 -4.44
N GLN A 148 -3.78 4.89 -3.19
CA GLN A 148 -3.94 3.87 -2.15
C GLN A 148 -5.43 3.53 -1.93
N THR A 149 -6.29 4.54 -1.78
CA THR A 149 -7.74 4.31 -1.58
C THR A 149 -8.36 3.62 -2.79
N ILE A 150 -8.05 4.05 -4.01
CA ILE A 150 -8.53 3.43 -5.24
C ILE A 150 -8.02 1.99 -5.33
N GLY A 151 -6.73 1.79 -5.08
CA GLY A 151 -6.08 0.49 -5.14
C GLY A 151 -6.71 -0.51 -4.18
N GLN A 152 -6.93 -0.12 -2.94
CA GLN A 152 -7.58 -0.97 -1.92
C GLN A 152 -9.03 -1.29 -2.26
N ALA A 153 -9.79 -0.32 -2.79
CA ALA A 153 -11.20 -0.53 -3.15
C ALA A 153 -11.38 -1.38 -4.41
N CYS A 154 -10.44 -1.32 -5.35
CA CYS A 154 -10.55 -1.95 -6.67
C CYS A 154 -9.60 -3.14 -6.88
N ASP A 155 -8.87 -3.52 -5.86
CA ASP A 155 -7.84 -4.57 -5.89
C ASP A 155 -6.79 -4.34 -6.99
N LEU A 156 -6.26 -3.12 -7.05
CA LEU A 156 -5.22 -2.71 -7.97
C LEU A 156 -3.99 -2.23 -7.22
N GLY A 157 -2.82 -2.78 -7.55
CA GLY A 157 -1.54 -2.25 -7.12
C GLY A 157 -1.13 -1.05 -7.98
N PHE A 158 -0.25 -0.23 -7.45
CA PHE A 158 0.42 0.82 -8.19
C PHE A 158 1.88 0.94 -7.74
N ARG A 159 2.74 1.30 -8.66
CA ARG A 159 4.17 1.46 -8.40
C ARG A 159 4.80 2.43 -9.38
N ILE A 160 6.00 2.89 -9.05
CA ILE A 160 6.87 3.62 -9.97
C ILE A 160 8.13 2.81 -10.17
N VAL A 161 8.38 2.42 -11.41
CA VAL A 161 9.52 1.56 -11.79
C VAL A 161 10.53 2.33 -12.64
N LEU A 162 11.78 1.88 -12.61
CA LEU A 162 12.82 2.36 -13.49
C LEU A 162 12.79 1.58 -14.80
N ASP A 163 12.51 2.26 -15.89
CA ASP A 163 12.52 1.72 -17.25
C ASP A 163 13.68 2.31 -18.07
N GLY A 164 14.04 1.63 -19.14
CA GLY A 164 15.05 2.06 -20.10
C GLY A 164 16.49 1.79 -19.65
N THR A 165 17.40 2.15 -20.54
CA THR A 165 18.86 1.99 -20.35
C THR A 165 19.60 3.28 -20.74
N GLY A 166 20.81 3.44 -20.20
CA GLY A 166 21.66 4.59 -20.56
C GLY A 166 20.99 5.94 -20.28
N ALA A 167 20.91 6.79 -21.31
CA ALA A 167 20.31 8.11 -21.25
C ALA A 167 18.78 8.10 -21.36
N ASP A 168 18.20 7.00 -21.85
CA ASP A 168 16.74 6.85 -22.07
C ASP A 168 16.01 6.36 -20.79
N LYS A 169 16.69 6.33 -19.66
CA LYS A 169 16.09 5.97 -18.40
C LYS A 169 14.98 6.94 -18.01
N ARG A 170 13.88 6.39 -17.55
CA ARG A 170 12.71 7.11 -17.07
C ARG A 170 12.06 6.36 -15.90
N LEU A 171 11.25 7.05 -15.18
CA LEU A 171 10.35 6.49 -14.17
C LEU A 171 9.01 6.25 -14.82
N LEU A 172 8.42 5.06 -14.65
CA LEU A 172 7.09 4.75 -15.17
C LEU A 172 6.13 4.50 -14.02
N PHE A 173 5.05 5.25 -13.98
CA PHE A 173 3.92 4.93 -13.11
C PHE A 173 3.09 3.82 -13.75
N GLU A 174 2.91 2.73 -13.05
CA GLU A 174 2.18 1.56 -13.48
C GLU A 174 1.10 1.18 -12.48
N CYS A 175 -0.08 0.81 -13.00
CA CYS A 175 -1.07 0.04 -12.26
C CYS A 175 -0.89 -1.43 -12.60
N PHE A 176 -1.12 -2.33 -11.65
CA PHE A 176 -1.03 -3.77 -11.88
C PHE A 176 -2.06 -4.52 -11.04
N ARG A 177 -2.47 -5.69 -11.51
CA ARG A 177 -3.26 -6.61 -10.70
C ARG A 177 -2.35 -7.63 -10.06
N PRO A 178 -2.59 -7.95 -8.80
CA PRO A 178 -1.92 -9.06 -8.15
C PRO A 178 -2.19 -10.38 -8.85
N THR A 179 -1.20 -11.24 -8.85
CA THR A 179 -1.35 -12.60 -9.38
C THR A 179 -1.94 -13.50 -8.30
N PHE A 180 -2.92 -14.30 -8.67
CA PHE A 180 -3.40 -15.41 -7.87
C PHE A 180 -3.11 -16.71 -8.61
N ASP A 181 -2.22 -17.50 -8.06
CA ASP A 181 -2.00 -18.88 -8.51
C ASP A 181 -2.66 -19.85 -7.54
N PRO A 182 -3.72 -20.56 -7.95
CA PRO A 182 -4.40 -21.53 -7.09
C PRO A 182 -3.51 -22.71 -6.68
N ASN A 183 -2.39 -22.93 -7.36
CA ASN A 183 -1.41 -23.95 -7.04
C ASN A 183 -0.42 -23.51 -5.96
N ASN A 184 -0.26 -22.21 -5.74
CA ASN A 184 0.54 -21.66 -4.66
C ASN A 184 -0.15 -21.86 -3.32
N ARG A 185 0.10 -23.05 -2.73
CA ARG A 185 -0.47 -23.46 -1.45
C ARG A 185 0.61 -23.62 -0.42
N TYR A 186 0.41 -23.01 0.73
CA TYR A 186 1.35 -23.02 1.83
C TYR A 186 0.73 -23.70 3.05
N SER A 187 1.48 -24.58 3.69
CA SER A 187 1.04 -25.25 4.91
C SER A 187 2.25 -25.75 5.71
N PRO A 188 2.21 -25.68 7.05
CA PRO A 188 3.21 -26.29 7.91
C PRO A 188 3.37 -27.79 7.62
N LYS A 189 2.27 -28.45 7.21
CA LYS A 189 2.25 -29.88 6.88
C LYS A 189 3.12 -30.22 5.66
N TRP A 190 3.31 -29.30 4.74
CA TRP A 190 4.11 -29.50 3.53
C TRP A 190 5.56 -29.03 3.69
N GLY A 191 5.88 -28.41 4.84
CA GLY A 191 7.21 -27.91 5.11
C GLY A 191 7.61 -26.67 4.31
N ASN A 192 6.69 -26.10 3.54
CA ASN A 192 6.91 -24.86 2.78
C ASN A 192 6.45 -23.60 3.53
N LEU A 193 6.04 -23.74 4.76
CA LEU A 193 5.63 -22.69 5.67
C LEU A 193 6.35 -22.91 6.98
N LEU A 194 7.37 -22.10 7.24
CA LEU A 194 8.23 -22.21 8.43
C LEU A 194 7.81 -21.15 9.45
N ASN A 195 7.99 -21.45 10.75
CA ASN A 195 7.75 -20.52 11.85
C ASN A 195 6.37 -19.85 11.80
N ALA A 196 5.35 -20.59 11.36
CA ALA A 196 4.01 -20.03 11.20
C ALA A 196 3.43 -19.58 12.54
N GLY A 197 3.38 -18.26 12.73
CA GLY A 197 2.62 -17.61 13.77
C GLY A 197 1.29 -17.13 13.21
N TRP A 198 0.26 -17.14 14.03
CA TRP A 198 -1.01 -16.54 13.68
C TRP A 198 -1.55 -15.79 14.90
N SER A 199 -2.18 -14.68 14.66
CA SER A 199 -2.95 -13.97 15.65
C SER A 199 -4.34 -13.69 15.12
N PHE A 200 -5.29 -13.63 16.01
CA PHE A 200 -6.65 -13.26 15.68
C PHE A 200 -7.14 -12.31 16.77
N ALA A 201 -7.61 -11.15 16.39
CA ALA A 201 -8.18 -10.19 17.29
C ALA A 201 -9.51 -9.67 16.74
N ASP A 202 -10.51 -9.64 17.58
CA ASP A 202 -11.82 -9.08 17.30
C ASP A 202 -12.19 -7.94 18.28
N THR A 203 -11.20 -7.40 18.96
CA THR A 203 -11.38 -6.35 19.98
C THR A 203 -12.09 -5.13 19.42
N ASP A 204 -11.68 -4.70 18.23
CA ASP A 204 -12.23 -3.53 17.55
C ASP A 204 -13.24 -3.90 16.44
N TYR A 205 -13.58 -5.21 16.35
CA TYR A 205 -14.51 -5.67 15.34
C TYR A 205 -15.90 -5.08 15.53
N ALA A 206 -16.45 -4.56 14.45
CA ALA A 206 -17.87 -4.19 14.35
C ALA A 206 -18.43 -4.61 13.00
N ASN A 207 -19.68 -5.07 13.00
CA ASN A 207 -20.40 -5.50 11.81
C ASN A 207 -21.64 -4.63 11.52
N VAL A 208 -21.98 -3.73 12.43
CA VAL A 208 -23.11 -2.81 12.26
C VAL A 208 -22.67 -1.39 12.60
N ALA A 209 -23.08 -0.43 11.79
CA ALA A 209 -22.85 0.98 12.03
C ALA A 209 -24.15 1.76 12.12
N LEU A 210 -24.30 2.56 13.16
CA LEU A 210 -25.29 3.61 13.25
C LEU A 210 -24.67 4.91 12.75
N VAL A 211 -25.11 5.40 11.60
CA VAL A 211 -24.62 6.63 11.00
C VAL A 211 -25.65 7.75 11.19
N GLN A 212 -25.21 8.86 11.77
CA GLN A 212 -26.05 10.04 11.94
C GLN A 212 -25.48 11.24 11.17
N GLY A 213 -26.29 11.76 10.27
CA GLY A 213 -25.95 12.90 9.42
C GLY A 213 -26.47 14.24 9.95
N ALA A 214 -26.84 15.14 9.03
CA ALA A 214 -27.38 16.46 9.32
C ALA A 214 -28.76 16.41 9.95
N GLY A 215 -29.17 17.51 10.57
CA GLY A 215 -30.41 17.68 11.31
C GLY A 215 -30.21 17.69 12.82
N GLU A 216 -31.28 18.01 13.56
CA GLU A 216 -31.28 18.07 15.03
C GLU A 216 -32.40 17.20 15.61
N GLY A 217 -32.14 16.61 16.77
CA GLY A 217 -33.10 15.79 17.50
C GLY A 217 -33.71 14.69 16.66
N SER A 218 -35.04 14.60 16.61
CA SER A 218 -35.79 13.60 15.84
C SER A 218 -35.76 13.83 14.33
N GLN A 219 -35.30 14.98 13.84
CA GLN A 219 -35.18 15.31 12.43
C GLN A 219 -33.79 14.95 11.89
N ARG A 220 -32.93 14.41 12.74
CA ARG A 220 -31.60 14.02 12.35
C ARG A 220 -31.63 12.80 11.43
N ALA A 221 -31.00 12.91 10.25
CA ALA A 221 -30.89 11.79 9.33
C ALA A 221 -30.12 10.64 9.98
N THR A 222 -30.65 9.46 9.92
CA THR A 222 -30.08 8.28 10.57
C THR A 222 -30.21 7.08 9.63
N CYS A 223 -29.14 6.31 9.48
CA CYS A 223 -29.22 5.03 8.80
C CYS A 223 -28.37 3.96 9.51
N TRP A 224 -28.81 2.71 9.39
CA TRP A 224 -28.06 1.53 9.80
C TRP A 224 -27.39 0.89 8.60
N VAL A 225 -26.16 0.45 8.77
CA VAL A 225 -25.33 -0.13 7.70
C VAL A 225 -24.62 -1.39 8.20
N GLY A 226 -24.39 -2.33 7.31
CA GLY A 226 -23.72 -3.59 7.62
C GLY A 226 -24.71 -4.73 7.86
N ASP A 227 -24.34 -5.70 8.71
CA ASP A 227 -25.16 -6.86 9.05
C ASP A 227 -26.25 -6.49 10.06
N VAL A 228 -27.23 -5.71 9.61
CA VAL A 228 -28.27 -5.12 10.47
C VAL A 228 -29.17 -6.17 11.12
N ASP A 229 -29.22 -7.38 10.57
CA ASP A 229 -30.03 -8.49 11.08
C ASP A 229 -29.29 -9.34 12.12
N SER A 230 -28.00 -9.10 12.34
CA SER A 230 -27.22 -9.80 13.37
C SER A 230 -27.76 -9.50 14.77
N THR A 231 -27.69 -10.50 15.66
CA THR A 231 -28.22 -10.44 17.02
C THR A 231 -27.27 -11.04 18.04
N GLY A 232 -27.53 -10.81 19.33
CA GLY A 232 -26.75 -11.38 20.43
C GLY A 232 -25.31 -10.93 20.44
N ALA A 233 -24.40 -11.79 20.82
CA ALA A 233 -22.96 -11.48 20.94
C ALA A 233 -22.26 -11.23 19.58
N ASP A 234 -22.90 -11.69 18.50
CA ASP A 234 -22.35 -11.50 17.15
C ASP A 234 -22.64 -10.11 16.60
N ARG A 235 -23.59 -9.38 17.20
CA ARG A 235 -23.89 -7.99 16.86
C ARG A 235 -22.96 -7.06 17.63
N ARG A 236 -22.12 -6.36 16.89
CA ARG A 236 -21.20 -5.35 17.43
C ARG A 236 -21.35 -4.07 16.64
N GLU A 237 -21.66 -3.00 17.35
CA GLU A 237 -22.08 -1.73 16.76
C GLU A 237 -21.04 -0.65 16.95
N ILE A 238 -20.89 0.19 15.91
CA ILE A 238 -20.17 1.47 16.02
C ILE A 238 -21.12 2.63 15.73
N TYR A 239 -20.86 3.73 16.41
CA TYR A 239 -21.51 5.00 16.13
C TYR A 239 -20.63 5.88 15.24
N ILE A 240 -21.24 6.47 14.20
CA ILE A 240 -20.54 7.33 13.25
C ILE A 240 -21.27 8.67 13.17
N ASP A 241 -20.59 9.73 13.59
CA ASP A 241 -21.03 11.09 13.36
C ASP A 241 -20.63 11.52 11.95
N ALA A 242 -21.63 11.80 11.11
CA ALA A 242 -21.48 12.21 9.72
C ALA A 242 -22.16 13.56 9.44
N ARG A 243 -22.19 14.46 10.43
CA ARG A 243 -22.76 15.82 10.28
C ARG A 243 -22.00 16.69 9.27
N ASP A 244 -20.78 16.32 8.95
CA ASP A 244 -19.97 16.92 7.90
C ASP A 244 -20.54 16.66 6.49
N ILE A 245 -21.37 15.63 6.34
CA ILE A 245 -22.09 15.34 5.10
C ILE A 245 -23.42 16.11 5.12
N GLN A 246 -23.58 17.06 4.23
CA GLN A 246 -24.79 17.84 4.09
C GLN A 246 -25.61 17.40 2.87
N PRO A 247 -26.96 17.53 2.91
CA PRO A 247 -27.78 17.37 1.71
C PRO A 247 -27.39 18.38 0.64
N ASP A 248 -27.48 18.00 -0.62
CA ASP A 248 -27.24 18.86 -1.76
C ASP A 248 -28.55 19.62 -2.11
N GLU A 249 -28.74 20.77 -1.51
CA GLU A 249 -29.94 21.59 -1.68
C GLU A 249 -30.13 22.06 -3.13
N GLU A 250 -29.06 22.27 -3.89
CA GLU A 250 -29.12 22.63 -5.31
C GLU A 250 -29.76 21.50 -6.15
N LYS A 251 -29.64 20.25 -5.72
CA LYS A 251 -30.30 19.09 -6.33
C LYS A 251 -31.61 18.71 -5.66
N GLY A 252 -32.11 19.52 -4.73
CA GLY A 252 -33.34 19.27 -4.02
C GLY A 252 -33.23 18.12 -2.99
N GLU A 253 -32.03 17.79 -2.53
CA GLU A 253 -31.86 16.80 -1.45
C GLU A 253 -32.32 17.38 -0.12
N THR A 254 -32.91 16.53 0.69
CA THR A 254 -33.26 16.78 2.10
C THR A 254 -32.63 15.71 2.99
N THR A 255 -32.69 15.86 4.29
CA THR A 255 -32.24 14.87 5.26
C THR A 255 -32.96 13.51 5.15
N ALA A 256 -34.11 13.47 4.49
CA ALA A 256 -34.91 12.27 4.23
C ALA A 256 -34.70 11.69 2.82
N SER A 257 -33.96 12.39 1.95
CA SER A 257 -33.75 11.93 0.57
C SER A 257 -32.92 10.64 0.52
N GLN A 258 -33.30 9.71 -0.35
CA GLN A 258 -32.62 8.44 -0.50
C GLN A 258 -31.18 8.61 -0.99
N SER A 259 -30.93 9.58 -1.84
CA SER A 259 -29.57 9.94 -2.29
C SER A 259 -28.68 10.43 -1.16
N TYR A 260 -29.25 11.20 -0.21
CA TYR A 260 -28.52 11.65 0.98
C TYR A 260 -28.24 10.48 1.94
N LEU A 261 -29.25 9.63 2.19
CA LEU A 261 -29.07 8.44 3.03
C LEU A 261 -28.05 7.47 2.44
N ALA A 262 -27.97 7.36 1.11
CA ALA A 262 -26.91 6.57 0.44
C ALA A 262 -25.51 7.11 0.74
N LYS A 263 -25.31 8.43 0.76
CA LYS A 263 -24.01 9.05 1.15
C LYS A 263 -23.63 8.70 2.60
N LEU A 264 -24.62 8.68 3.50
CA LEU A 264 -24.39 8.25 4.89
C LEU A 264 -24.06 6.76 4.96
N ALA A 265 -24.78 5.93 4.18
CA ALA A 265 -24.52 4.49 4.12
C ALA A 265 -23.13 4.18 3.59
N ASP A 266 -22.66 4.89 2.56
CA ASP A 266 -21.29 4.76 2.03
C ASP A 266 -20.24 5.09 3.09
N ARG A 267 -20.44 6.17 3.88
CA ARG A 267 -19.57 6.51 5.00
C ARG A 267 -19.55 5.39 6.03
N GLY A 268 -20.74 4.82 6.34
CA GLY A 268 -20.89 3.69 7.27
C GLY A 268 -20.10 2.47 6.80
N GLY A 269 -20.28 2.09 5.54
CA GLY A 269 -19.57 0.97 4.92
C GLY A 269 -18.04 1.14 4.97
N GLN A 270 -17.54 2.33 4.62
CA GLN A 270 -16.10 2.64 4.69
C GLN A 270 -15.53 2.51 6.11
N LYS A 271 -16.29 2.94 7.11
CA LYS A 271 -15.85 2.83 8.51
C LYS A 271 -15.90 1.40 9.02
N LEU A 272 -16.90 0.61 8.62
CA LEU A 272 -16.97 -0.82 8.97
C LEU A 272 -15.82 -1.61 8.35
N LEU A 273 -15.38 -1.27 7.13
CA LEU A 273 -14.20 -1.91 6.52
C LEU A 273 -12.93 -1.73 7.38
N ALA A 274 -12.82 -0.61 8.11
CA ALA A 274 -11.71 -0.37 9.04
C ALA A 274 -11.87 -1.13 10.37
N GLN A 275 -13.05 -1.71 10.63
CA GLN A 275 -13.39 -2.44 11.87
C GLN A 275 -13.54 -3.95 11.61
N LEU A 276 -12.99 -4.46 10.53
CA LEU A 276 -13.00 -5.90 10.28
C LEU A 276 -12.18 -6.63 11.35
N ARG A 277 -12.54 -7.88 11.59
CA ARG A 277 -11.72 -8.76 12.43
C ARG A 277 -10.30 -8.76 11.91
N THR A 278 -9.37 -8.35 12.75
CA THR A 278 -7.96 -8.33 12.39
C THR A 278 -7.36 -9.69 12.66
N GLY A 279 -6.62 -10.19 11.71
CA GLY A 279 -5.83 -11.37 11.87
C GLY A 279 -4.51 -11.17 11.14
N SER A 280 -3.43 -11.67 11.70
CA SER A 280 -2.17 -11.75 10.99
C SER A 280 -1.74 -13.20 10.89
N ILE A 281 -1.12 -13.52 9.78
CA ILE A 281 -0.34 -14.73 9.62
C ILE A 281 1.07 -14.25 9.33
N GLU A 282 1.99 -14.66 10.17
CA GLU A 282 3.42 -14.43 9.96
C GLU A 282 4.08 -15.77 9.70
N PHE A 283 4.86 -15.86 8.66
CA PHE A 283 5.64 -17.04 8.37
C PHE A 283 6.86 -16.72 7.52
N ASP A 284 7.85 -17.54 7.64
CA ASP A 284 8.99 -17.53 6.77
C ASP A 284 8.72 -18.46 5.59
N VAL A 285 8.91 -17.94 4.39
CA VAL A 285 8.81 -18.70 3.14
C VAL A 285 10.16 -18.62 2.45
N ASP A 286 10.71 -19.76 2.15
CA ASP A 286 11.88 -19.87 1.29
C ASP A 286 11.43 -19.97 -0.18
N ASP A 287 10.77 -18.93 -0.66
CA ASP A 287 10.25 -18.85 -2.03
C ASP A 287 10.58 -17.50 -2.65
N ASP A 288 11.63 -17.49 -3.46
CA ASP A 288 12.11 -16.31 -4.16
C ASP A 288 11.19 -15.86 -5.30
N THR A 289 10.20 -16.67 -5.67
CA THR A 289 9.30 -16.38 -6.80
C THR A 289 8.15 -15.46 -6.42
N LEU A 290 7.84 -15.32 -5.12
CA LEU A 290 6.76 -14.48 -4.65
C LEU A 290 7.04 -13.00 -4.89
N ALA A 291 6.03 -12.29 -5.35
CA ALA A 291 6.05 -10.85 -5.55
C ALA A 291 5.06 -10.14 -4.62
N VAL A 292 5.34 -8.87 -4.36
CA VAL A 292 4.43 -8.00 -3.59
C VAL A 292 3.08 -7.92 -4.29
N GLY A 293 2.02 -8.15 -3.51
CA GLY A 293 0.65 -8.18 -4.01
C GLY A 293 0.13 -9.57 -4.37
N ASP A 294 0.98 -10.58 -4.50
CA ASP A 294 0.52 -11.95 -4.77
C ASP A 294 -0.45 -12.45 -3.71
N VAL A 295 -1.44 -13.21 -4.13
CA VAL A 295 -2.44 -13.80 -3.24
C VAL A 295 -2.15 -15.28 -3.06
N LEU A 296 -1.93 -15.68 -1.82
CA LEU A 296 -1.55 -17.03 -1.43
C LEU A 296 -2.71 -17.75 -0.77
N ARG A 297 -2.77 -19.06 -0.95
CA ARG A 297 -3.66 -19.93 -0.17
C ARG A 297 -2.86 -20.59 0.95
N VAL A 298 -3.15 -20.22 2.19
CA VAL A 298 -2.52 -20.77 3.40
C VAL A 298 -3.49 -21.72 4.09
N SER A 299 -3.04 -22.94 4.34
CA SER A 299 -3.81 -23.94 5.08
C SER A 299 -3.18 -24.16 6.45
N LEU A 300 -3.98 -24.02 7.50
CA LEU A 300 -3.64 -24.27 8.90
C LEU A 300 -4.47 -25.45 9.43
N PRO A 301 -4.07 -26.71 9.15
CA PRO A 301 -4.88 -27.88 9.44
C PRO A 301 -5.19 -28.06 10.94
N GLN A 302 -4.27 -27.64 11.82
CA GLN A 302 -4.46 -27.69 13.28
C GLN A 302 -5.60 -26.79 13.77
N LEU A 303 -5.99 -25.80 12.99
CA LEU A 303 -7.10 -24.89 13.30
C LEU A 303 -8.36 -25.20 12.49
N GLY A 304 -8.27 -26.07 11.48
CA GLY A 304 -9.36 -26.34 10.54
C GLY A 304 -9.69 -25.13 9.64
N TYR A 305 -8.70 -24.28 9.33
CA TYR A 305 -8.90 -23.11 8.49
C TYR A 305 -7.99 -23.09 7.26
N THR A 306 -8.54 -22.55 6.20
CA THR A 306 -7.80 -22.08 5.03
C THR A 306 -8.02 -20.58 4.89
N ALA A 307 -6.94 -19.85 4.63
CA ALA A 307 -7.02 -18.41 4.40
C ALA A 307 -6.46 -18.06 3.02
N MET A 308 -7.08 -17.06 2.41
CA MET A 308 -6.48 -16.32 1.29
C MET A 308 -5.79 -15.10 1.86
N VAL A 309 -4.50 -14.95 1.55
CA VAL A 309 -3.66 -13.91 2.15
C VAL A 309 -2.84 -13.25 1.06
N ARG A 310 -2.75 -11.93 1.13
CA ARG A 310 -1.93 -11.14 0.20
C ARG A 310 -0.52 -10.94 0.76
N VAL A 311 0.48 -11.00 -0.08
CA VAL A 311 1.83 -10.52 0.23
C VAL A 311 1.76 -8.99 0.35
N ALA A 312 1.78 -8.50 1.58
CA ALA A 312 1.69 -7.08 1.89
C ALA A 312 3.03 -6.37 1.72
N ASP A 313 4.09 -6.99 2.23
CA ASP A 313 5.44 -6.43 2.19
C ASP A 313 6.46 -7.54 1.90
N ILE A 314 7.52 -7.20 1.20
CA ILE A 314 8.72 -8.01 1.09
C ILE A 314 9.89 -7.21 1.62
N ILE A 315 10.44 -7.67 2.74
CA ILE A 315 11.57 -7.04 3.41
C ILE A 315 12.83 -7.84 3.09
N THR A 316 13.83 -7.14 2.58
CA THR A 316 15.17 -7.70 2.40
C THR A 316 16.11 -7.06 3.41
N GLU A 317 16.69 -7.87 4.27
CA GLU A 317 17.74 -7.47 5.21
C GLU A 317 19.05 -8.11 4.80
N SER A 318 20.10 -7.32 4.64
CA SER A 318 21.41 -7.79 4.24
C SER A 318 22.49 -7.23 5.15
N GLN A 319 23.29 -8.13 5.69
CA GLN A 319 24.44 -7.83 6.56
C GLN A 319 25.63 -8.68 6.12
N SER A 320 26.76 -8.48 6.78
CA SER A 320 27.98 -9.28 6.54
C SER A 320 27.76 -10.78 6.79
N SER A 321 26.78 -11.15 7.61
CA SER A 321 26.40 -12.54 7.92
C SER A 321 25.56 -13.21 6.83
N GLY A 322 24.96 -12.45 5.93
CA GLY A 322 24.08 -12.95 4.87
C GLY A 322 22.94 -12.02 4.53
N THR A 323 22.09 -12.49 3.64
CA THR A 323 20.87 -11.79 3.24
C THR A 323 19.67 -12.64 3.59
N THR A 324 18.70 -12.04 4.27
CA THR A 324 17.39 -12.64 4.58
C THR A 324 16.28 -11.92 3.82
N ARG A 325 15.24 -12.65 3.47
CA ARG A 325 14.04 -12.13 2.84
C ARG A 325 12.84 -12.53 3.67
N THR A 326 12.15 -11.56 4.22
CA THR A 326 10.95 -11.77 5.05
C THR A 326 9.72 -11.34 4.28
N ILE A 327 8.74 -12.22 4.18
CA ILE A 327 7.46 -11.94 3.54
C ILE A 327 6.43 -11.63 4.64
N ARG A 328 5.89 -10.43 4.60
CA ARG A 328 4.77 -10.04 5.47
C ARG A 328 3.47 -10.17 4.72
N LEU A 329 2.50 -10.76 5.39
CA LEU A 329 1.18 -10.97 4.84
C LEU A 329 0.19 -9.95 5.38
N GLY A 330 -0.74 -9.55 4.53
CA GLY A 330 -1.86 -8.71 4.92
C GLY A 330 -2.92 -9.48 5.70
N THR A 331 -4.03 -8.81 5.97
CA THR A 331 -5.17 -9.40 6.68
C THR A 331 -5.73 -10.61 5.93
N PRO A 332 -5.82 -11.77 6.56
CA PRO A 332 -6.32 -12.98 5.92
C PRO A 332 -7.83 -12.95 5.70
N SER A 333 -8.26 -13.46 4.58
CA SER A 333 -9.67 -13.84 4.37
C SER A 333 -9.84 -15.31 4.74
N TRP A 334 -10.48 -15.56 5.89
CA TRP A 334 -10.60 -16.88 6.48
C TRP A 334 -11.78 -17.67 5.92
N HIS A 335 -11.55 -18.94 5.61
CA HIS A 335 -12.57 -19.90 5.23
C HIS A 335 -12.42 -21.15 6.11
N LYS A 336 -13.53 -21.58 6.73
CA LYS A 336 -13.56 -22.84 7.48
C LYS A 336 -13.47 -23.99 6.46
N THR A 337 -12.54 -24.92 6.68
CA THR A 337 -12.36 -26.12 5.82
C THR A 337 -13.36 -27.20 6.18
#